data_907f8ea18fab692e6fac16c335630233
#
_entry.id   907f8ea18fab692e6fac16c335630233
#
_cell.length_a   1.000
_cell.length_b   1.000
_cell.length_c   1.000
_cell.angle_alpha   90.00
_cell.angle_beta   90.00
_cell.angle_gamma   90.00
#
_symmetry.space_group_name_H-M   'P 1'
#
loop_
_entity.id
_entity.type
_entity.pdbx_description
1 polymer ?
#
loop_
_entity_poly.entity_id
_entity_poly.type
_entity_poly.pdbx_seq_one_letter_code
_entity_poly.pdbx_strand_id
1 'polypeptide(L)'
;YEVWGQQYRVLPSAEGYRQSGGASWYGVKFHGRLTSSREPFDMYRLTAAHRSLPIPCFVRVTNLENGKATVVRVNDRGPFHSERIIDLSYAAAVKLGFHEQGTTQVLVEALSADSPPVAAPLLQVGEYPGRSQALAALQQLQLVIDVSAEVVQGPANFFSVRIGPLIPGPELERVK
;
A
#
# COMPACT_ATOMS: atom_id res chain seq x y z
N TYR A 1 -21.81 14.69 7.60
CA TYR A 1 -22.14 15.08 6.24
C TYR A 1 -23.26 14.19 5.69
N GLU A 2 -23.93 14.66 4.67
CA GLU A 2 -25.07 13.93 4.11
C GLU A 2 -24.84 13.62 2.62
N VAL A 3 -25.22 12.41 2.20
CA VAL A 3 -25.19 11.99 0.80
C VAL A 3 -26.48 11.20 0.51
N TRP A 4 -27.24 11.63 -0.48
CA TRP A 4 -28.52 11.03 -0.90
C TRP A 4 -29.52 10.83 0.25
N GLY A 5 -29.60 11.80 1.18
CA GLY A 5 -30.48 11.74 2.34
C GLY A 5 -29.99 10.88 3.50
N GLN A 6 -28.84 10.22 3.35
CA GLN A 6 -28.22 9.45 4.42
C GLN A 6 -27.12 10.24 5.12
N GLN A 7 -27.17 10.30 6.44
CA GLN A 7 -26.16 10.97 7.25
C GLN A 7 -24.99 10.04 7.56
N TYR A 8 -23.77 10.58 7.45
CA TYR A 8 -22.52 9.92 7.78
C TYR A 8 -21.75 10.71 8.81
N ARG A 9 -21.20 10.02 9.81
CA ARG A 9 -20.39 10.64 10.85
C ARG A 9 -18.92 10.33 10.64
N VAL A 10 -18.09 11.37 10.61
CA VAL A 10 -16.64 11.23 10.61
C VAL A 10 -16.17 10.88 12.02
N LEU A 11 -15.29 9.88 12.13
CA LEU A 11 -14.66 9.49 13.37
C LEU A 11 -13.70 10.61 13.83
N PRO A 12 -13.59 10.86 15.13
CA PRO A 12 -12.69 11.89 15.65
C PRO A 12 -11.21 11.50 15.49
N SER A 13 -10.91 10.21 15.42
CA SER A 13 -9.57 9.65 15.21
C SER A 13 -9.67 8.40 14.34
N ALA A 14 -8.58 8.08 13.63
CA ALA A 14 -8.39 6.81 12.95
C ALA A 14 -7.81 5.72 13.88
N GLU A 15 -7.31 6.13 15.04
CA GLU A 15 -6.60 5.25 15.98
C GLU A 15 -7.44 4.02 16.36
N GLY A 16 -6.80 2.84 16.30
CA GLY A 16 -7.44 1.57 16.61
C GLY A 16 -8.51 1.12 15.59
N TYR A 17 -8.73 1.88 14.50
CA TYR A 17 -9.68 1.45 13.49
C TYR A 17 -9.24 0.16 12.83
N ARG A 18 -10.12 -0.84 12.87
CA ARG A 18 -9.93 -2.15 12.24
C ARG A 18 -11.28 -2.70 11.83
N GLN A 19 -11.48 -2.94 10.53
CA GLN A 19 -12.74 -3.46 10.01
C GLN A 19 -12.50 -4.35 8.77
N SER A 20 -13.24 -5.45 8.68
CA SER A 20 -13.32 -6.28 7.47
C SER A 20 -14.59 -5.97 6.71
N GLY A 21 -14.54 -6.07 5.38
CA GLY A 21 -15.69 -5.87 4.51
C GLY A 21 -15.32 -5.81 3.04
N GLY A 22 -16.31 -5.56 2.19
CA GLY A 22 -16.13 -5.45 0.75
C GLY A 22 -15.31 -4.22 0.36
N ALA A 23 -14.46 -4.39 -0.63
CA ALA A 23 -13.75 -3.33 -1.32
C ALA A 23 -14.05 -3.34 -2.81
N SER A 24 -14.04 -2.19 -3.44
CA SER A 24 -13.95 -2.05 -4.90
C SER A 24 -12.86 -1.03 -5.27
N TRP A 25 -12.76 -0.70 -6.54
CA TRP A 25 -11.87 0.36 -6.98
C TRP A 25 -12.58 1.29 -7.98
N TYR A 26 -12.14 2.53 -8.00
CA TYR A 26 -12.64 3.57 -8.90
C TYR A 26 -11.51 4.07 -9.80
N GLY A 27 -11.81 4.30 -11.06
CA GLY A 27 -10.78 4.49 -12.08
C GLY A 27 -11.05 5.66 -13.02
N VAL A 28 -10.87 5.42 -14.31
CA VAL A 28 -10.73 6.42 -15.38
C VAL A 28 -11.73 7.56 -15.35
N LYS A 29 -13.03 7.28 -15.12
CA LYS A 29 -14.07 8.33 -15.11
C LYS A 29 -13.94 9.35 -13.98
N PHE A 30 -13.17 9.05 -12.94
CA PHE A 30 -12.92 9.92 -11.79
C PHE A 30 -11.54 10.58 -11.84
N HIS A 31 -10.65 10.08 -12.69
CA HIS A 31 -9.30 10.62 -12.81
C HIS A 31 -9.30 12.12 -13.12
N GLY A 32 -8.52 12.90 -12.34
CA GLY A 32 -8.47 14.35 -12.42
C GLY A 32 -9.60 15.10 -11.71
N ARG A 33 -10.67 14.43 -11.23
CA ARG A 33 -11.73 15.08 -10.44
C ARG A 33 -11.25 15.34 -9.03
N LEU A 34 -11.76 16.42 -8.43
CA LEU A 34 -11.43 16.74 -7.04
C LEU A 34 -12.03 15.71 -6.07
N THR A 35 -11.19 15.22 -5.18
CA THR A 35 -11.58 14.40 -4.03
C THR A 35 -12.18 15.27 -2.92
N SER A 36 -12.67 14.63 -1.87
CA SER A 36 -13.16 15.33 -0.67
C SER A 36 -12.06 16.11 0.07
N SER A 37 -10.78 15.75 -0.13
CA SER A 37 -9.63 16.54 0.35
C SER A 37 -9.25 17.70 -0.56
N ARG A 38 -10.01 17.92 -1.66
CA ARG A 38 -9.77 18.93 -2.70
C ARG A 38 -8.50 18.74 -3.52
N GLU A 39 -7.92 17.55 -3.50
CA GLU A 39 -6.82 17.16 -4.38
C GLU A 39 -7.40 16.48 -5.64
N PRO A 40 -6.79 16.63 -6.83
CA PRO A 40 -7.17 15.85 -7.99
C PRO A 40 -6.97 14.34 -7.72
N PHE A 41 -7.98 13.53 -8.01
CA PHE A 41 -7.83 12.09 -7.92
C PHE A 41 -6.88 11.59 -9.01
N ASP A 42 -5.83 10.90 -8.59
CA ASP A 42 -4.90 10.19 -9.47
C ASP A 42 -5.06 8.68 -9.27
N MET A 43 -5.60 7.99 -10.28
CA MET A 43 -5.84 6.54 -10.22
C MET A 43 -4.56 5.71 -10.10
N TYR A 44 -3.40 6.28 -10.40
CA TYR A 44 -2.08 5.62 -10.32
C TYR A 44 -1.37 5.83 -8.97
N ARG A 45 -1.93 6.64 -8.07
CA ARG A 45 -1.45 6.77 -6.69
C ARG A 45 -2.16 5.80 -5.76
N LEU A 46 -1.51 5.45 -4.64
CA LEU A 46 -2.08 4.58 -3.61
C LEU A 46 -3.00 5.38 -2.69
N THR A 47 -4.25 5.57 -3.13
CA THR A 47 -5.28 6.33 -2.41
C THR A 47 -6.57 5.53 -2.26
N ALA A 48 -7.44 6.01 -1.37
CA ALA A 48 -8.72 5.39 -1.09
C ALA A 48 -9.79 6.39 -0.67
N ALA A 49 -11.05 6.01 -0.87
CA ALA A 49 -12.22 6.65 -0.29
C ALA A 49 -12.77 5.82 0.87
N HIS A 50 -13.07 6.49 1.99
CA HIS A 50 -13.69 5.88 3.16
C HIS A 50 -14.77 6.79 3.77
N ARG A 51 -15.88 6.18 4.23
CA ARG A 51 -17.04 6.94 4.74
C ARG A 51 -16.75 7.76 5.98
N SER A 52 -16.09 7.16 6.97
CA SER A 52 -16.04 7.69 8.33
C SER A 52 -14.63 7.98 8.85
N LEU A 53 -13.58 7.46 8.24
CA LEU A 53 -12.22 7.78 8.68
C LEU A 53 -11.90 9.25 8.48
N PRO A 54 -11.11 9.89 9.39
CA PRO A 54 -10.64 11.26 9.16
C PRO A 54 -9.79 11.35 7.89
N ILE A 55 -9.84 12.49 7.23
CA ILE A 55 -9.06 12.80 6.03
C ILE A 55 -8.09 13.94 6.36
N PRO A 56 -6.76 13.77 6.06
CA PRO A 56 -6.14 12.54 5.57
C PRO A 56 -5.80 11.56 6.70
N CYS A 57 -5.83 10.28 6.41
CA CYS A 57 -5.21 9.25 7.24
C CYS A 57 -4.61 8.15 6.36
N PHE A 58 -3.79 7.29 6.96
CA PHE A 58 -3.21 6.14 6.27
C PHE A 58 -3.75 4.86 6.84
N VAL A 59 -4.09 3.92 5.97
CA VAL A 59 -4.57 2.60 6.36
C VAL A 59 -3.79 1.51 5.62
N ARG A 60 -3.54 0.41 6.32
CA ARG A 60 -3.16 -0.85 5.69
C ARG A 60 -4.43 -1.53 5.21
N VAL A 61 -4.44 -1.94 3.96
CA VAL A 61 -5.49 -2.76 3.38
C VAL A 61 -4.90 -4.11 3.03
N THR A 62 -5.50 -5.17 3.56
CA THR A 62 -5.12 -6.56 3.28
C THR A 62 -6.24 -7.24 2.53
N ASN A 63 -5.97 -7.78 1.36
CA ASN A 63 -6.90 -8.63 0.62
C ASN A 63 -6.97 -9.99 1.31
N LEU A 64 -8.14 -10.35 1.81
CA LEU A 64 -8.35 -11.58 2.59
C LEU A 64 -8.36 -12.85 1.74
N GLU A 65 -8.51 -12.73 0.42
CA GLU A 65 -8.52 -13.88 -0.49
C GLU A 65 -7.12 -14.36 -0.87
N ASN A 66 -6.13 -13.43 -0.91
CA ASN A 66 -4.77 -13.77 -1.36
C ASN A 66 -3.66 -13.32 -0.41
N GLY A 67 -4.00 -12.65 0.71
CA GLY A 67 -3.05 -12.19 1.72
C GLY A 67 -2.21 -10.98 1.32
N LYS A 68 -2.35 -10.43 0.10
CA LYS A 68 -1.60 -9.24 -0.32
C LYS A 68 -2.05 -8.02 0.46
N ALA A 69 -1.11 -7.18 0.83
CA ALA A 69 -1.38 -5.96 1.59
C ALA A 69 -0.67 -4.75 0.98
N THR A 70 -1.28 -3.58 1.15
CA THR A 70 -0.67 -2.29 0.80
C THR A 70 -1.14 -1.19 1.75
N VAL A 71 -0.38 -0.11 1.83
CA VAL A 71 -0.82 1.10 2.53
C VAL A 71 -1.38 2.07 1.51
N VAL A 72 -2.51 2.66 1.85
CA VAL A 72 -3.14 3.71 1.05
C VAL A 72 -3.44 4.93 1.91
N ARG A 73 -3.43 6.11 1.28
CA ARG A 73 -3.87 7.34 1.90
C ARG A 73 -5.37 7.50 1.65
N VAL A 74 -6.15 7.60 2.72
CA VAL A 74 -7.56 7.96 2.64
C VAL A 74 -7.65 9.47 2.43
N ASN A 75 -8.14 9.89 1.27
CA ASN A 75 -8.26 11.28 0.87
C ASN A 75 -9.62 11.62 0.24
N ASP A 76 -10.54 10.64 0.21
CA ASP A 76 -11.87 10.84 -0.37
C ASP A 76 -12.98 10.21 0.48
N ARG A 77 -14.24 10.56 0.17
CA ARG A 77 -15.46 10.04 0.80
C ARG A 77 -16.15 9.02 -0.10
N GLY A 78 -16.68 7.98 0.54
CA GLY A 78 -17.29 6.80 -0.06
C GLY A 78 -16.75 5.53 0.56
N PRO A 79 -17.18 4.35 0.11
CA PRO A 79 -18.30 4.08 -0.78
C PRO A 79 -19.65 4.40 -0.13
N PHE A 80 -20.62 4.77 -0.97
CA PHE A 80 -22.00 5.00 -0.51
C PHE A 80 -22.93 3.80 -0.80
N HIS A 81 -22.35 2.66 -1.13
CA HIS A 81 -23.02 1.36 -1.23
C HIS A 81 -22.80 0.55 0.04
N SER A 82 -23.87 -0.03 0.59
CA SER A 82 -23.88 -0.64 1.94
C SER A 82 -22.88 -1.78 2.14
N GLU A 83 -22.63 -2.56 1.11
CA GLU A 83 -21.79 -3.77 1.18
C GLU A 83 -20.28 -3.51 1.15
N ARG A 84 -19.87 -2.29 0.83
CA ARG A 84 -18.45 -1.92 0.73
C ARG A 84 -18.06 -1.00 1.89
N ILE A 85 -16.83 -1.16 2.36
CA ILE A 85 -16.27 -0.32 3.41
C ILE A 85 -15.22 0.65 2.87
N ILE A 86 -14.59 0.33 1.74
CA ILE A 86 -13.53 1.11 1.13
C ILE A 86 -13.59 1.00 -0.40
N ASP A 87 -13.33 2.10 -1.10
CA ASP A 87 -13.07 2.11 -2.51
C ASP A 87 -11.62 2.56 -2.76
N LEU A 88 -10.89 1.77 -3.53
CA LEU A 88 -9.45 1.94 -3.75
C LEU A 88 -9.15 2.57 -5.11
N SER A 89 -7.98 3.15 -5.26
CA SER A 89 -7.46 3.52 -6.56
C SER A 89 -7.13 2.29 -7.40
N TYR A 90 -7.01 2.44 -8.72
CA TYR A 90 -6.57 1.38 -9.61
C TYR A 90 -5.21 0.79 -9.21
N ALA A 91 -4.22 1.65 -8.91
CA ALA A 91 -2.89 1.20 -8.48
C ALA A 91 -2.94 0.35 -7.21
N ALA A 92 -3.80 0.71 -6.25
CA ALA A 92 -3.99 -0.09 -5.03
C ALA A 92 -4.65 -1.44 -5.34
N ALA A 93 -5.66 -1.46 -6.22
CA ALA A 93 -6.33 -2.70 -6.64
C ALA A 93 -5.38 -3.66 -7.36
N VAL A 94 -4.48 -3.14 -8.22
CA VAL A 94 -3.42 -3.92 -8.87
C VAL A 94 -2.47 -4.53 -7.83
N LYS A 95 -1.98 -3.73 -6.88
CA LYS A 95 -1.09 -4.22 -5.80
C LYS A 95 -1.75 -5.30 -4.95
N LEU A 96 -3.03 -5.17 -4.67
CA LEU A 96 -3.80 -6.14 -3.90
C LEU A 96 -4.26 -7.34 -4.74
N GLY A 97 -4.08 -7.29 -6.07
CA GLY A 97 -4.36 -8.40 -6.98
C GLY A 97 -5.83 -8.69 -7.21
N PHE A 98 -6.70 -7.65 -7.21
CA PHE A 98 -8.13 -7.83 -7.49
C PHE A 98 -8.69 -6.88 -8.55
N HIS A 99 -7.82 -6.15 -9.28
CA HIS A 99 -8.25 -5.16 -10.26
C HIS A 99 -9.10 -5.76 -11.40
N GLU A 100 -8.87 -7.02 -11.77
CA GLU A 100 -9.64 -7.72 -12.80
C GLU A 100 -11.02 -8.17 -12.28
N GLN A 101 -11.10 -8.65 -11.02
CA GLN A 101 -12.35 -9.06 -10.39
C GLN A 101 -13.24 -7.87 -10.04
N GLY A 102 -12.66 -6.67 -9.88
CA GLY A 102 -13.36 -5.43 -9.55
C GLY A 102 -13.72 -5.28 -8.08
N THR A 103 -13.92 -6.37 -7.35
CA THR A 103 -14.27 -6.39 -5.91
C THR A 103 -13.54 -7.51 -5.19
N THR A 104 -13.33 -7.36 -3.88
CA THR A 104 -12.78 -8.40 -3.00
C THR A 104 -13.12 -8.14 -1.54
N GLN A 105 -12.87 -9.10 -0.66
CA GLN A 105 -12.96 -8.92 0.79
C GLN A 105 -11.62 -8.44 1.34
N VAL A 106 -11.65 -7.39 2.15
CA VAL A 106 -10.44 -6.81 2.74
C VAL A 106 -10.55 -6.63 4.25
N LEU A 107 -9.40 -6.57 4.90
CA LEU A 107 -9.22 -6.02 6.22
C LEU A 107 -8.58 -4.63 6.07
N VAL A 108 -9.20 -3.63 6.69
CA VAL A 108 -8.71 -2.25 6.75
C VAL A 108 -8.28 -1.94 8.18
N GLU A 109 -7.02 -1.53 8.35
CA GLU A 109 -6.41 -1.21 9.64
C GLU A 109 -5.77 0.18 9.56
N ALA A 110 -6.18 1.11 10.42
CA ALA A 110 -5.55 2.41 10.47
C ALA A 110 -4.11 2.32 11.01
N LEU A 111 -3.23 3.11 10.44
CA LEU A 111 -1.85 3.22 10.91
C LEU A 111 -1.77 4.37 11.91
N SER A 112 -1.22 4.09 13.09
CA SER A 112 -0.77 5.08 14.07
C SER A 112 0.73 5.33 13.90
N ALA A 113 1.26 6.35 14.60
CA ALA A 113 2.70 6.60 14.65
C ALA A 113 3.49 5.38 15.19
N ASP A 114 2.84 4.59 16.05
CA ASP A 114 3.41 3.37 16.64
C ASP A 114 3.12 2.09 15.81
N SER A 115 2.42 2.22 14.69
CA SER A 115 2.18 1.07 13.82
C SER A 115 3.52 0.57 13.27
N PRO A 116 3.79 -0.76 13.35
CA PRO A 116 5.01 -1.28 12.76
C PRO A 116 5.06 -0.87 11.28
N PRO A 117 6.21 -0.43 10.78
CA PRO A 117 6.33 -0.04 9.40
C PRO A 117 5.82 -1.19 8.53
N VAL A 118 4.97 -0.88 7.58
CA VAL A 118 4.71 -1.85 6.50
C VAL A 118 6.07 -2.16 5.94
N ALA A 119 6.45 -3.42 5.99
CA ALA A 119 7.73 -3.81 5.43
C ALA A 119 7.78 -3.27 4.01
N ALA A 120 8.53 -2.19 3.82
CA ALA A 120 8.72 -1.63 2.50
C ALA A 120 9.31 -2.74 1.64
N PRO A 121 8.89 -2.89 0.38
CA PRO A 121 9.32 -4.00 -0.44
C PRO A 121 10.85 -4.04 -0.47
N LEU A 122 11.42 -5.18 -0.07
CA LEU A 122 12.82 -5.48 -0.21
C LEU A 122 12.99 -6.22 -1.54
N LEU A 123 13.87 -5.74 -2.39
CA LEU A 123 14.25 -6.46 -3.60
C LEU A 123 15.38 -7.43 -3.27
N GLN A 124 15.15 -8.73 -3.41
CA GLN A 124 16.21 -9.71 -3.34
C GLN A 124 16.96 -9.78 -4.67
N VAL A 125 18.24 -9.43 -4.65
CA VAL A 125 19.06 -9.30 -5.87
C VAL A 125 19.79 -10.59 -6.22
N GLY A 126 20.04 -11.45 -5.21
CA GLY A 126 20.70 -12.72 -5.44
C GLY A 126 20.77 -13.58 -4.18
N GLU A 127 21.04 -14.87 -4.38
CA GLU A 127 21.32 -15.85 -3.31
C GLU A 127 22.74 -16.42 -3.51
N TYR A 128 23.47 -16.52 -2.42
CA TYR A 128 24.87 -16.91 -2.41
C TYR A 128 25.10 -18.03 -1.39
N PRO A 129 25.88 -19.07 -1.73
CA PRO A 129 26.14 -20.19 -0.82
C PRO A 129 27.08 -19.82 0.35
N GLY A 130 27.66 -18.63 0.35
CA GLY A 130 28.56 -18.16 1.41
C GLY A 130 28.45 -16.66 1.67
N ARG A 131 28.61 -16.28 2.96
CA ARG A 131 28.55 -14.88 3.40
C ARG A 131 29.57 -13.98 2.69
N SER A 132 30.76 -14.47 2.41
CA SER A 132 31.81 -13.70 1.72
C SER A 132 31.42 -13.33 0.30
N GLN A 133 30.76 -14.24 -0.43
CA GLN A 133 30.28 -14.01 -1.78
C GLN A 133 29.12 -13.00 -1.78
N ALA A 134 28.19 -13.10 -0.81
CA ALA A 134 27.12 -12.14 -0.64
C ALA A 134 27.66 -10.72 -0.32
N LEU A 135 28.68 -10.62 0.53
CA LEU A 135 29.32 -9.35 0.85
C LEU A 135 30.05 -8.74 -0.34
N ALA A 136 30.72 -9.55 -1.16
CA ALA A 136 31.37 -9.06 -2.39
C ALA A 136 30.34 -8.53 -3.39
N ALA A 137 29.22 -9.23 -3.55
CA ALA A 137 28.12 -8.77 -4.39
C ALA A 137 27.48 -7.47 -3.86
N LEU A 138 27.30 -7.35 -2.54
CA LEU A 138 26.82 -6.14 -1.89
C LEU A 138 27.74 -4.94 -2.17
N GLN A 139 29.08 -5.13 -2.04
CA GLN A 139 30.04 -4.06 -2.32
C GLN A 139 29.97 -3.59 -3.78
N GLN A 140 29.88 -4.51 -4.74
CA GLN A 140 29.74 -4.14 -6.15
C GLN A 140 28.42 -3.40 -6.41
N LEU A 141 27.35 -3.82 -5.78
CA LEU A 141 26.05 -3.19 -5.91
C LEU A 141 26.06 -1.75 -5.38
N GLN A 142 26.70 -1.52 -4.22
CA GLN A 142 26.81 -0.19 -3.60
C GLN A 142 27.63 0.81 -4.41
N LEU A 143 28.43 0.36 -5.37
CA LEU A 143 29.13 1.24 -6.32
C LEU A 143 28.21 1.79 -7.41
N VAL A 144 27.07 1.16 -7.63
CA VAL A 144 26.16 1.45 -8.76
C VAL A 144 24.82 2.06 -8.28
N ILE A 145 24.41 1.75 -7.06
CA ILE A 145 23.13 2.21 -6.51
C ILE A 145 23.36 2.94 -5.19
N ASP A 146 22.68 4.07 -5.03
CA ASP A 146 22.63 4.85 -3.78
C ASP A 146 21.37 4.49 -2.98
N VAL A 147 21.23 3.20 -2.65
CA VAL A 147 20.10 2.67 -1.88
C VAL A 147 20.63 1.73 -0.80
N SER A 148 20.00 1.72 0.37
CA SER A 148 20.34 0.79 1.45
C SER A 148 20.26 -0.65 0.96
N ALA A 149 21.33 -1.42 1.24
CA ALA A 149 21.37 -2.84 0.92
C ALA A 149 22.01 -3.61 2.08
N GLU A 150 21.55 -4.83 2.31
CA GLU A 150 22.01 -5.68 3.40
C GLU A 150 22.17 -7.14 2.96
N VAL A 151 23.01 -7.89 3.70
CA VAL A 151 23.15 -9.34 3.56
C VAL A 151 22.34 -10.00 4.66
N VAL A 152 21.38 -10.84 4.29
CA VAL A 152 20.53 -11.59 5.21
C VAL A 152 20.80 -13.09 5.08
N GLN A 153 20.96 -13.78 6.20
CA GLN A 153 21.06 -15.24 6.21
C GLN A 153 19.69 -15.88 6.00
N GLY A 154 19.58 -16.70 4.98
CA GLY A 154 18.40 -17.51 4.66
C GLY A 154 18.50 -18.95 5.15
N PRO A 155 17.54 -19.80 4.77
CA PRO A 155 17.56 -21.23 5.06
C PRO A 155 18.79 -21.92 4.45
N ALA A 156 19.20 -23.05 5.01
CA ALA A 156 20.27 -23.92 4.50
C ALA A 156 21.63 -23.23 4.28
N ASN A 157 21.97 -22.23 5.14
CA ASN A 157 23.22 -21.46 5.06
C ASN A 157 23.42 -20.67 3.76
N PHE A 158 22.36 -20.39 3.02
CA PHE A 158 22.43 -19.41 1.94
C PHE A 158 22.31 -17.99 2.49
N PHE A 159 22.93 -17.05 1.79
CA PHE A 159 22.90 -15.62 2.09
C PHE A 159 22.28 -14.86 0.92
N SER A 160 21.32 -14.01 1.19
CA SER A 160 20.72 -13.16 0.15
C SER A 160 21.14 -11.71 0.34
N VAL A 161 21.40 -11.03 -0.78
CA VAL A 161 21.54 -9.57 -0.81
C VAL A 161 20.17 -8.97 -1.06
N ARG A 162 19.74 -8.08 -0.17
CA ARG A 162 18.45 -7.39 -0.26
C ARG A 162 18.68 -5.89 -0.33
N ILE A 163 17.95 -5.24 -1.22
CA ILE A 163 17.93 -3.78 -1.39
C ILE A 163 16.65 -3.26 -0.77
N GLY A 164 16.74 -2.19 -0.03
CA GLY A 164 15.59 -1.51 0.54
C GLY A 164 15.79 -1.08 1.97
N PRO A 165 14.77 -0.48 2.53
CA PRO A 165 13.39 -0.39 2.05
C PRO A 165 13.25 0.47 0.79
N LEU A 166 12.63 -0.06 -0.26
CA LEU A 166 12.38 0.70 -1.49
C LEU A 166 11.17 1.60 -1.27
N ILE A 167 11.39 2.89 -1.24
CA ILE A 167 10.30 3.87 -1.17
C ILE A 167 9.71 4.00 -2.59
N PRO A 168 8.38 3.87 -2.77
CA PRO A 168 7.77 4.13 -4.07
C PRO A 168 8.03 5.58 -4.52
N GLY A 169 8.85 5.75 -5.52
CA GLY A 169 9.26 7.06 -6.03
C GLY A 169 10.16 6.92 -7.27
N PRO A 170 10.73 8.01 -7.78
CA PRO A 170 11.60 7.99 -8.95
C PRO A 170 12.86 7.12 -8.79
N GLU A 171 13.20 6.71 -7.58
CA GLU A 171 14.30 5.80 -7.31
C GLU A 171 14.05 4.37 -7.78
N LEU A 172 12.78 3.93 -7.83
CA LEU A 172 12.40 2.59 -8.31
C LEU A 172 12.62 2.42 -9.82
N GLU A 173 12.63 3.50 -10.58
CA GLU A 173 12.91 3.48 -12.03
C GLU A 173 14.40 3.37 -12.36
N ARG A 174 15.28 3.64 -11.40
CA ARG A 174 16.74 3.52 -11.59
C ARG A 174 17.30 2.11 -11.34
N VAL A 175 16.47 1.21 -10.84
CA VAL A 175 16.87 -0.18 -10.48
C VAL A 175 16.29 -1.22 -11.45
N LYS A 176 15.65 -0.77 -12.52
CA LYS A 176 15.17 -1.65 -13.61
C LYS A 176 16.19 -1.86 -14.69
#